data_8793c2511597657c8bdb24ab166dac1b
#
_entry.id   8793c2511597657c8bdb24ab166dac1b
#
_cell.length_a   1.000
_cell.length_b   1.000
_cell.length_c   1.000
_cell.angle_alpha   90.00
_cell.angle_beta   90.00
_cell.angle_gamma   90.00
#
_symmetry.space_group_name_H-M   'P 1'
#
loop_
_entity.id
_entity.type
_entity.pdbx_description
1 polymer ?
#
loop_
_entity_poly.entity_id
_entity_poly.type
_entity_poly.pdbx_seq_one_letter_code
_entity_poly.pdbx_strand_id
1 'polypeptide(L)'
;MKKKIAMLLSSLLVVSMLSGCGSEATVNTESNVTTTTENQNTQTTEPVNITVWHCADATIADTLQKQVDALAPEIVVTFERKENMSDALKLVGDDPESAPDMFMWAHDKVGTFAQMGILSPITDVLTEDDLADFLPMTLSAGEYQGDKYQLPLYYEALLFLYNKDLMETAPETTDELLELMKNETTADQYVFVEQHSTSYNAAAWIQGFGGYLINENREPGLNLPQTVEAMEYHKQFVPYMPADGEYNTVTTLFTEGKAASTIGGPWLVPGIKEAGID
;
A
#
# COMPACT_ATOMS: atom_id res chain seq x y z
N MET A 1 -25.73 -42.40 14.90
CA MET A 1 -27.14 -42.10 15.22
C MET A 1 -27.46 -40.78 14.49
N LYS A 2 -28.03 -40.83 13.29
CA LYS A 2 -29.47 -40.64 12.98
C LYS A 2 -30.03 -39.37 13.64
N LYS A 3 -30.37 -38.35 12.84
CA LYS A 3 -31.58 -38.08 12.02
C LYS A 3 -31.33 -36.72 11.34
N LYS A 4 -31.41 -36.51 10.06
CA LYS A 4 -32.53 -36.47 9.08
C LYS A 4 -33.75 -35.67 9.56
N ILE A 5 -34.21 -34.84 8.64
CA ILE A 5 -35.57 -34.29 8.41
C ILE A 5 -35.48 -32.77 8.23
N ALA A 6 -36.07 -32.14 7.24
CA ALA A 6 -36.70 -32.47 5.97
C ALA A 6 -37.04 -31.13 5.29
N MET A 7 -37.02 -31.19 3.98
CA MET A 7 -37.69 -30.29 3.03
C MET A 7 -39.06 -29.79 3.47
N LEU A 8 -39.37 -28.56 3.08
CA LEU A 8 -40.72 -28.28 2.54
C LEU A 8 -40.63 -27.11 1.54
N LEU A 9 -40.97 -27.49 0.31
CA LEU A 9 -41.38 -26.64 -0.81
C LEU A 9 -42.64 -25.88 -0.43
N SER A 10 -42.82 -24.69 -0.94
CA SER A 10 -44.07 -24.29 -1.56
C SER A 10 -43.88 -23.17 -2.56
N SER A 11 -44.08 -23.54 -3.78
CA SER A 11 -44.38 -22.75 -4.97
C SER A 11 -45.80 -22.14 -4.89
N LEU A 12 -45.96 -20.90 -5.39
CA LEU A 12 -47.17 -20.37 -6.03
C LEU A 12 -46.69 -19.15 -6.84
N LEU A 13 -46.61 -19.13 -8.12
CA LEU A 13 -47.56 -19.16 -9.22
C LEU A 13 -48.68 -18.12 -9.09
N VAL A 14 -48.78 -17.28 -10.10
CA VAL A 14 -49.94 -16.91 -10.91
C VAL A 14 -49.81 -15.47 -11.39
N VAL A 15 -49.51 -15.28 -12.66
CA VAL A 15 -50.34 -15.19 -13.86
C VAL A 15 -51.04 -13.83 -14.05
N SER A 16 -50.56 -13.18 -15.06
CA SER A 16 -51.28 -12.56 -16.21
C SER A 16 -52.46 -11.62 -15.94
N MET A 17 -52.50 -10.51 -16.62
CA MET A 17 -53.43 -10.36 -17.75
C MET A 17 -53.08 -9.18 -18.63
N LEU A 18 -52.96 -9.51 -19.89
CA LEU A 18 -53.14 -8.66 -21.06
C LEU A 18 -54.59 -8.20 -21.16
N SER A 19 -54.80 -6.98 -21.58
CA SER A 19 -55.94 -6.53 -22.44
C SER A 19 -55.64 -5.05 -22.75
N GLY A 20 -55.64 -4.58 -23.92
CA GLY A 20 -56.19 -4.97 -25.19
C GLY A 20 -56.60 -3.70 -25.91
N CYS A 21 -56.18 -3.57 -27.12
CA CYS A 21 -56.82 -2.96 -28.31
C CYS A 21 -57.75 -1.74 -28.09
N GLY A 22 -57.50 -0.69 -28.85
CA GLY A 22 -58.07 -0.53 -30.16
C GLY A 22 -58.29 0.92 -30.55
N SER A 23 -57.89 1.25 -31.78
CA SER A 23 -58.58 2.01 -32.81
C SER A 23 -58.82 3.52 -32.55
N GLU A 24 -58.65 4.42 -33.40
CA GLU A 24 -58.57 4.55 -34.86
C GLU A 24 -58.22 6.03 -35.17
N ALA A 25 -57.72 6.22 -36.32
CA ALA A 25 -57.24 7.47 -36.90
C ALA A 25 -58.31 8.58 -37.06
N THR A 26 -57.89 9.81 -36.90
CA THR A 26 -58.34 10.90 -37.78
C THR A 26 -57.22 11.90 -38.03
N VAL A 27 -56.93 12.03 -39.28
CA VAL A 27 -56.07 13.05 -39.90
C VAL A 27 -56.72 14.37 -39.73
N ASN A 28 -55.95 15.39 -39.28
CA ASN A 28 -56.14 16.75 -39.74
C ASN A 28 -54.79 17.51 -39.71
N THR A 29 -54.48 17.98 -40.89
CA THR A 29 -53.41 18.86 -41.28
C THR A 29 -53.69 20.24 -40.76
N GLU A 30 -52.70 20.92 -40.14
CA GLU A 30 -52.28 22.27 -40.51
C GLU A 30 -51.19 22.84 -39.57
N SER A 31 -50.14 23.28 -40.26
CA SER A 31 -49.29 24.47 -40.02
C SER A 31 -48.44 24.66 -38.78
N ASN A 32 -47.14 24.45 -39.05
CA ASN A 32 -45.99 25.30 -38.64
C ASN A 32 -46.14 26.26 -37.46
N VAL A 33 -45.45 25.92 -36.38
CA VAL A 33 -44.53 26.86 -35.67
C VAL A 33 -43.34 26.08 -35.18
N THR A 34 -42.19 26.33 -35.75
CA THR A 34 -40.88 25.84 -35.28
C THR A 34 -40.56 26.57 -33.98
N THR A 35 -40.76 25.94 -32.86
CA THR A 35 -40.13 26.35 -31.61
C THR A 35 -39.08 25.32 -31.30
N THR A 36 -37.85 25.64 -31.59
CA THR A 36 -36.67 24.92 -31.16
C THR A 36 -36.57 25.05 -29.65
N THR A 37 -37.16 24.11 -28.94
CA THR A 37 -36.87 23.95 -27.50
C THR A 37 -35.57 23.19 -27.44
N GLU A 38 -34.48 23.88 -27.24
CA GLU A 38 -33.24 23.27 -26.75
C GLU A 38 -33.57 22.63 -25.39
N ASN A 39 -33.81 21.35 -25.42
CA ASN A 39 -33.76 20.53 -24.24
C ASN A 39 -32.27 20.47 -23.80
N GLN A 40 -31.87 21.45 -23.01
CA GLN A 40 -30.69 21.29 -22.17
C GLN A 40 -31.06 20.22 -21.15
N ASN A 41 -30.77 18.99 -21.49
CA ASN A 41 -30.75 17.88 -20.58
C ASN A 41 -29.48 18.06 -19.71
N THR A 42 -29.53 18.96 -18.77
CA THR A 42 -28.56 19.01 -17.67
C THR A 42 -28.82 17.75 -16.85
N GLN A 43 -28.22 16.64 -17.25
CA GLN A 43 -28.00 15.50 -16.37
C GLN A 43 -27.07 16.01 -15.27
N THR A 44 -27.64 16.40 -14.15
CA THR A 44 -26.90 16.49 -12.90
C THR A 44 -26.54 15.06 -12.53
N THR A 45 -25.39 14.61 -12.99
CA THR A 45 -24.79 13.39 -12.48
C THR A 45 -24.47 13.67 -11.00
N GLU A 46 -25.04 12.88 -10.11
CA GLU A 46 -24.63 12.93 -8.70
C GLU A 46 -23.10 12.72 -8.66
N PRO A 47 -22.38 13.43 -7.78
CA PRO A 47 -20.94 13.28 -7.67
C PRO A 47 -20.58 11.83 -7.31
N VAL A 48 -19.57 11.30 -7.98
CA VAL A 48 -19.02 9.99 -7.63
C VAL A 48 -18.23 10.15 -6.34
N ASN A 49 -18.58 9.37 -5.31
CA ASN A 49 -17.87 9.36 -4.04
C ASN A 49 -16.92 8.17 -4.01
N ILE A 50 -15.67 8.42 -3.63
CA ILE A 50 -14.61 7.41 -3.52
C ILE A 50 -13.96 7.51 -2.14
N THR A 51 -13.90 6.41 -1.44
CA THR A 51 -13.20 6.28 -0.15
C THR A 51 -11.85 5.62 -0.35
N VAL A 52 -10.78 6.28 0.09
CA VAL A 52 -9.40 5.79 0.01
C VAL A 52 -8.85 5.58 1.42
N TRP A 53 -8.57 4.33 1.77
CA TRP A 53 -7.87 4.05 3.02
C TRP A 53 -6.35 4.18 2.87
N HIS A 54 -5.70 4.74 3.88
CA HIS A 54 -4.24 4.90 3.92
C HIS A 54 -3.69 4.80 5.34
N CYS A 55 -2.38 4.54 5.43
CA CYS A 55 -1.60 4.66 6.67
C CYS A 55 -0.47 5.70 6.54
N ALA A 56 -0.47 6.46 5.44
CA ALA A 56 0.54 7.47 5.17
C ALA A 56 0.45 8.64 6.16
N ASP A 57 1.54 9.42 6.24
CA ASP A 57 1.58 10.68 6.95
C ASP A 57 0.50 11.65 6.45
N ALA A 58 -0.02 12.49 7.35
CA ALA A 58 -1.07 13.46 7.02
C ALA A 58 -0.67 14.40 5.88
N THR A 59 0.60 14.79 5.79
CA THR A 59 1.11 15.67 4.74
C THR A 59 0.96 15.05 3.33
N ILE A 60 1.15 13.74 3.23
CA ILE A 60 0.96 12.99 1.97
C ILE A 60 -0.52 12.97 1.61
N ALA A 61 -1.39 12.60 2.53
CA ALA A 61 -2.84 12.56 2.32
C ALA A 61 -3.39 13.94 1.93
N ASP A 62 -3.01 15.00 2.65
CA ASP A 62 -3.41 16.38 2.34
C ASP A 62 -2.93 16.85 0.95
N THR A 63 -1.74 16.41 0.54
CA THR A 63 -1.20 16.74 -0.79
C THR A 63 -2.00 16.05 -1.88
N LEU A 64 -2.30 14.76 -1.70
CA LEU A 64 -3.13 13.99 -2.64
C LEU A 64 -4.54 14.55 -2.72
N GLN A 65 -5.16 14.91 -1.58
CA GLN A 65 -6.48 15.54 -1.57
C GLN A 65 -6.50 16.81 -2.43
N LYS A 66 -5.54 17.71 -2.24
CA LYS A 66 -5.43 18.94 -3.04
C LYS A 66 -5.25 18.67 -4.53
N GLN A 67 -4.50 17.63 -4.89
CA GLN A 67 -4.30 17.25 -6.29
C GLN A 67 -5.58 16.70 -6.91
N VAL A 68 -6.28 15.81 -6.21
CA VAL A 68 -7.55 15.24 -6.67
C VAL A 68 -8.61 16.33 -6.83
N ASP A 69 -8.77 17.20 -5.85
CA ASP A 69 -9.72 18.32 -5.90
C ASP A 69 -9.47 19.27 -7.10
N ALA A 70 -8.20 19.41 -7.49
CA ALA A 70 -7.81 20.24 -8.62
C ALA A 70 -7.99 19.56 -9.99
N LEU A 71 -7.77 18.24 -10.07
CA LEU A 71 -7.75 17.49 -11.32
C LEU A 71 -9.10 16.86 -11.67
N ALA A 72 -9.90 16.50 -10.67
CA ALA A 72 -11.17 15.80 -10.83
C ALA A 72 -12.25 16.38 -9.88
N PRO A 73 -12.65 17.66 -10.06
CA PRO A 73 -13.59 18.31 -9.15
C PRO A 73 -14.99 17.69 -9.14
N GLU A 74 -15.32 16.85 -10.12
CA GLU A 74 -16.58 16.09 -10.19
C GLU A 74 -16.56 14.80 -9.35
N ILE A 75 -15.41 14.40 -8.83
CA ILE A 75 -15.24 13.22 -7.99
C ILE A 75 -14.97 13.68 -6.55
N VAL A 76 -15.76 13.20 -5.61
CA VAL A 76 -15.52 13.46 -4.19
C VAL A 76 -14.69 12.31 -3.63
N VAL A 77 -13.42 12.57 -3.32
CA VAL A 77 -12.52 11.58 -2.73
C VAL A 77 -12.34 11.88 -1.24
N THR A 78 -12.51 10.86 -0.41
CA THR A 78 -12.29 10.94 1.04
C THR A 78 -11.10 10.04 1.41
N PHE A 79 -10.04 10.64 1.94
CA PHE A 79 -8.90 9.91 2.49
C PHE A 79 -9.12 9.60 3.97
N GLU A 80 -9.15 8.32 4.33
CA GLU A 80 -9.33 7.85 5.69
C GLU A 80 -8.07 7.14 6.20
N ARG A 81 -7.48 7.66 7.28
CA ARG A 81 -6.35 7.00 7.92
C ARG A 81 -6.80 5.80 8.73
N LYS A 82 -6.17 4.65 8.48
CA LYS A 82 -6.43 3.39 9.20
C LYS A 82 -5.16 2.89 9.90
N GLU A 83 -5.30 2.58 11.16
CA GLU A 83 -4.31 1.77 11.88
C GLU A 83 -4.48 0.29 11.50
N ASN A 84 -3.38 -0.47 11.51
CA ASN A 84 -3.41 -1.91 11.18
C ASN A 84 -4.13 -2.23 9.86
N MET A 85 -3.86 -1.45 8.82
CA MET A 85 -4.54 -1.49 7.52
C MET A 85 -4.68 -2.92 6.96
N SER A 86 -3.61 -3.74 7.02
CA SER A 86 -3.62 -5.10 6.48
C SER A 86 -4.69 -5.98 7.13
N ASP A 87 -4.89 -5.85 8.44
CA ASP A 87 -5.88 -6.65 9.16
C ASP A 87 -7.29 -6.07 8.96
N ALA A 88 -7.42 -4.75 8.87
CA ALA A 88 -8.69 -4.11 8.53
C ALA A 88 -9.18 -4.55 7.15
N LEU A 89 -8.29 -4.56 6.13
CA LEU A 89 -8.63 -5.02 4.78
C LEU A 89 -9.01 -6.50 4.74
N LYS A 90 -8.31 -7.36 5.47
CA LYS A 90 -8.67 -8.79 5.55
C LYS A 90 -10.03 -9.04 6.19
N LEU A 91 -10.47 -8.13 7.07
CA LEU A 91 -11.75 -8.26 7.77
C LEU A 91 -12.94 -7.86 6.92
N VAL A 92 -12.78 -6.82 6.09
CA VAL A 92 -13.91 -6.21 5.37
C VAL A 92 -13.69 -6.08 3.86
N GLY A 93 -12.53 -6.47 3.35
CA GLY A 93 -12.14 -6.16 1.98
C GLY A 93 -12.94 -6.88 0.88
N ASP A 94 -13.71 -7.91 1.23
CA ASP A 94 -14.65 -8.62 0.35
C ASP A 94 -16.12 -8.17 0.53
N ASP A 95 -16.37 -7.20 1.44
CA ASP A 95 -17.68 -6.62 1.67
C ASP A 95 -17.78 -5.23 1.01
N PRO A 96 -18.49 -5.09 -0.12
CA PRO A 96 -18.56 -3.83 -0.86
C PRO A 96 -19.22 -2.68 -0.10
N GLU A 97 -19.94 -2.96 1.00
CA GLU A 97 -20.57 -1.90 1.83
C GLU A 97 -19.61 -1.37 2.91
N SER A 98 -18.61 -2.16 3.30
CA SER A 98 -17.69 -1.84 4.39
C SER A 98 -16.25 -1.58 3.92
N ALA A 99 -15.88 -2.11 2.76
CA ALA A 99 -14.56 -1.93 2.17
C ALA A 99 -14.38 -0.52 1.60
N PRO A 100 -13.15 0.00 1.54
CA PRO A 100 -12.87 1.20 0.76
C PRO A 100 -12.91 0.88 -0.74
N ASP A 101 -13.17 1.90 -1.57
CA ASP A 101 -13.06 1.77 -3.03
C ASP A 101 -11.60 1.60 -3.48
N MET A 102 -10.68 2.23 -2.76
CA MET A 102 -9.24 2.17 -3.00
C MET A 102 -8.46 2.18 -1.69
N PHE A 103 -7.22 1.73 -1.74
CA PHE A 103 -6.31 1.90 -0.61
C PHE A 103 -4.87 2.11 -1.05
N MET A 104 -4.08 2.77 -0.20
CA MET A 104 -2.65 2.99 -0.37
C MET A 104 -1.89 2.10 0.61
N TRP A 105 -1.07 1.20 0.08
CA TRP A 105 -0.27 0.27 0.86
C TRP A 105 1.00 -0.13 0.11
N ALA A 106 1.99 -0.65 0.84
CA ALA A 106 3.17 -1.27 0.25
C ALA A 106 2.78 -2.49 -0.62
N HIS A 107 3.52 -2.71 -1.69
CA HIS A 107 3.25 -3.77 -2.68
C HIS A 107 3.43 -5.21 -2.14
N ASP A 108 4.05 -5.39 -0.98
CA ASP A 108 4.39 -6.70 -0.39
C ASP A 108 3.18 -7.61 -0.13
N LYS A 109 1.96 -7.06 -0.12
CA LYS A 109 0.70 -7.79 0.09
C LYS A 109 -0.12 -7.99 -1.18
N VAL A 110 0.32 -7.51 -2.35
CA VAL A 110 -0.47 -7.58 -3.59
C VAL A 110 -0.94 -9.00 -3.89
N GLY A 111 -0.05 -9.99 -3.84
CA GLY A 111 -0.40 -11.39 -4.09
C GLY A 111 -1.40 -11.97 -3.08
N THR A 112 -1.25 -11.61 -1.81
CA THR A 112 -2.17 -12.05 -0.75
C THR A 112 -3.56 -11.47 -0.96
N PHE A 113 -3.65 -10.16 -1.20
CA PHE A 113 -4.94 -9.47 -1.37
C PHE A 113 -5.63 -9.85 -2.69
N ALA A 114 -4.87 -10.09 -3.76
CA ALA A 114 -5.40 -10.60 -5.01
C ALA A 114 -5.99 -12.01 -4.83
N GLN A 115 -5.28 -12.91 -4.13
CA GLN A 115 -5.80 -14.27 -3.84
C GLN A 115 -7.04 -14.29 -2.94
N MET A 116 -7.16 -13.32 -2.04
CA MET A 116 -8.33 -13.17 -1.17
C MET A 116 -9.51 -12.52 -1.90
N GLY A 117 -9.34 -12.01 -3.13
CA GLY A 117 -10.39 -11.30 -3.86
C GLY A 117 -10.64 -9.87 -3.36
N ILE A 118 -9.75 -9.33 -2.52
CA ILE A 118 -9.82 -7.95 -2.01
C ILE A 118 -9.44 -6.95 -3.10
N LEU A 119 -8.50 -7.34 -4.00
CA LEU A 119 -8.08 -6.54 -5.14
C LEU A 119 -8.74 -7.04 -6.42
N SER A 120 -9.26 -6.11 -7.21
CA SER A 120 -9.66 -6.35 -8.59
C SER A 120 -8.52 -5.99 -9.54
N PRO A 121 -8.31 -6.74 -10.64
CA PRO A 121 -7.35 -6.36 -11.66
C PRO A 121 -7.70 -5.00 -12.28
N ILE A 122 -6.68 -4.20 -12.53
CA ILE A 122 -6.82 -2.90 -13.22
C ILE A 122 -6.19 -2.93 -14.61
N THR A 123 -5.75 -4.08 -15.09
CA THR A 123 -5.10 -4.28 -16.39
C THR A 123 -5.96 -3.74 -17.56
N ASP A 124 -7.24 -4.03 -17.54
CA ASP A 124 -8.16 -3.69 -18.65
C ASP A 124 -8.62 -2.22 -18.64
N VAL A 125 -8.35 -1.47 -17.56
CA VAL A 125 -8.74 -0.05 -17.45
C VAL A 125 -7.57 0.90 -17.71
N LEU A 126 -6.36 0.36 -17.94
CA LEU A 126 -5.15 1.11 -18.20
C LEU A 126 -4.71 0.97 -19.66
N THR A 127 -4.19 2.04 -20.23
CA THR A 127 -3.53 2.03 -21.53
C THR A 127 -2.03 2.03 -21.39
N GLU A 128 -1.29 1.72 -22.46
CA GLU A 128 0.18 1.83 -22.47
C GLU A 128 0.65 3.26 -22.19
N ASP A 129 -0.12 4.27 -22.68
CA ASP A 129 0.19 5.68 -22.45
C ASP A 129 0.04 6.06 -20.97
N ASP A 130 -0.92 5.49 -20.25
CA ASP A 130 -1.08 5.72 -18.80
C ASP A 130 0.11 5.18 -18.00
N LEU A 131 0.84 4.22 -18.53
CA LEU A 131 1.95 3.56 -17.87
C LEU A 131 3.34 4.06 -18.30
N ALA A 132 3.40 4.87 -19.35
CA ALA A 132 4.66 5.23 -20.02
C ALA A 132 5.65 5.99 -19.13
N ASP A 133 5.14 6.80 -18.18
CA ASP A 133 5.97 7.62 -17.29
C ASP A 133 6.42 6.89 -16.01
N PHE A 134 5.93 5.67 -15.76
CA PHE A 134 6.33 4.91 -14.58
C PHE A 134 7.64 4.14 -14.81
N LEU A 135 8.42 3.99 -13.74
CA LEU A 135 9.59 3.12 -13.77
C LEU A 135 9.14 1.66 -13.90
N PRO A 136 9.69 0.89 -14.84
CA PRO A 136 9.26 -0.51 -15.08
C PRO A 136 9.29 -1.39 -13.82
N MET A 137 10.31 -1.20 -12.96
CA MET A 137 10.42 -1.94 -11.70
C MET A 137 9.28 -1.67 -10.73
N THR A 138 8.73 -0.45 -10.71
CA THR A 138 7.61 -0.12 -9.82
C THR A 138 6.28 -0.64 -10.34
N LEU A 139 6.12 -0.74 -11.66
CA LEU A 139 4.95 -1.38 -12.28
C LEU A 139 4.93 -2.89 -12.00
N SER A 140 6.08 -3.56 -12.17
CA SER A 140 6.17 -5.00 -11.90
C SER A 140 5.91 -5.36 -10.44
N ALA A 141 6.19 -4.45 -9.51
CA ALA A 141 5.88 -4.63 -8.09
C ALA A 141 4.37 -4.71 -7.80
N GLY A 142 3.53 -4.06 -8.64
CA GLY A 142 2.08 -4.09 -8.56
C GLY A 142 1.41 -5.25 -9.30
N GLU A 143 2.19 -6.18 -9.88
CA GLU A 143 1.69 -7.30 -10.66
C GLU A 143 1.62 -8.60 -9.85
N TYR A 144 0.59 -9.38 -10.13
CA TYR A 144 0.47 -10.73 -9.61
C TYR A 144 -0.17 -11.65 -10.65
N GLN A 145 0.52 -12.76 -10.98
CA GLN A 145 0.09 -13.77 -11.97
C GLN A 145 -0.22 -13.21 -13.38
N GLY A 146 0.42 -12.11 -13.75
CA GLY A 146 0.28 -11.47 -15.07
C GLY A 146 -0.73 -10.33 -15.12
N ASP A 147 -1.50 -10.11 -14.06
CA ASP A 147 -2.43 -8.99 -13.94
C ASP A 147 -1.84 -7.87 -13.08
N LYS A 148 -2.19 -6.63 -13.41
CA LYS A 148 -1.87 -5.44 -12.61
C LYS A 148 -2.99 -5.19 -11.60
N TYR A 149 -2.60 -4.98 -10.34
CA TYR A 149 -3.52 -4.70 -9.24
C TYR A 149 -3.25 -3.37 -8.56
N GLN A 150 -2.05 -2.82 -8.73
CA GLN A 150 -1.64 -1.57 -8.10
C GLN A 150 -0.90 -0.68 -9.09
N LEU A 151 -1.06 0.63 -8.93
CA LEU A 151 -0.20 1.63 -9.54
C LEU A 151 0.74 2.22 -8.49
N PRO A 152 2.02 2.44 -8.84
CA PRO A 152 2.98 3.01 -7.90
C PRO A 152 2.68 4.50 -7.70
N LEU A 153 2.57 4.92 -6.46
CA LEU A 153 2.48 6.33 -6.10
C LEU A 153 3.89 6.93 -5.89
N TYR A 154 4.74 6.17 -5.20
CA TYR A 154 6.16 6.45 -4.98
C TYR A 154 6.88 5.15 -4.63
N TYR A 155 8.19 5.18 -4.60
CA TYR A 155 8.99 4.07 -4.08
C TYR A 155 9.94 4.57 -3.00
N GLU A 156 10.29 3.67 -2.11
CA GLU A 156 11.18 3.93 -0.98
C GLU A 156 12.29 2.89 -0.93
N ALA A 157 13.38 3.26 -0.30
CA ALA A 157 14.50 2.37 -0.04
C ALA A 157 14.94 2.49 1.42
N LEU A 158 15.60 1.45 1.92
CA LEU A 158 16.32 1.53 3.18
C LEU A 158 17.54 2.45 3.03
N LEU A 159 17.73 3.29 4.02
CA LEU A 159 18.80 4.29 4.11
C LEU A 159 19.55 4.08 5.43
N PHE A 160 20.85 4.34 5.43
CA PHE A 160 21.59 4.53 6.66
C PHE A 160 21.38 5.97 7.12
N LEU A 161 20.72 6.13 8.26
CA LEU A 161 20.40 7.41 8.88
C LEU A 161 21.28 7.59 10.11
N TYR A 162 21.84 8.79 10.31
CA TYR A 162 22.63 9.08 11.49
C TYR A 162 22.37 10.49 12.03
N ASN A 163 22.48 10.63 13.33
CA ASN A 163 22.34 11.88 14.05
C ASN A 163 23.71 12.57 14.12
N LYS A 164 23.84 13.72 13.48
CA LYS A 164 25.10 14.47 13.40
C LYS A 164 25.61 14.99 14.74
N ASP A 165 24.74 15.14 15.73
CA ASP A 165 25.13 15.52 17.09
C ASP A 165 25.85 14.39 17.84
N LEU A 166 25.62 13.13 17.43
CA LEU A 166 26.17 11.93 18.06
C LEU A 166 27.23 11.22 17.21
N MET A 167 27.21 11.43 15.90
CA MET A 167 28.13 10.83 14.94
C MET A 167 28.56 11.92 13.93
N GLU A 168 29.74 12.51 14.10
CA GLU A 168 30.21 13.60 13.24
C GLU A 168 30.32 13.18 11.77
N THR A 169 30.76 11.95 11.53
CA THR A 169 30.94 11.41 10.19
C THR A 169 30.41 9.97 10.14
N ALA A 170 29.56 9.68 9.15
CA ALA A 170 29.09 8.32 8.92
C ALA A 170 30.26 7.41 8.51
N PRO A 171 30.28 6.13 8.99
CA PRO A 171 31.26 5.16 8.53
C PRO A 171 31.07 4.87 7.04
N GLU A 172 32.15 4.66 6.30
CA GLU A 172 32.12 4.36 4.86
C GLU A 172 31.85 2.87 4.60
N THR A 173 32.13 2.03 5.58
CA THR A 173 31.96 0.58 5.49
C THR A 173 31.26 0.01 6.72
N THR A 174 30.66 -1.17 6.54
CA THR A 174 30.07 -1.91 7.66
C THR A 174 31.11 -2.43 8.65
N ASP A 175 32.36 -2.64 8.23
CA ASP A 175 33.47 -2.99 9.12
C ASP A 175 33.83 -1.83 10.03
N GLU A 176 33.87 -0.60 9.50
CA GLU A 176 34.07 0.62 10.31
C GLU A 176 32.92 0.80 11.30
N LEU A 177 31.67 0.60 10.85
CA LEU A 177 30.51 0.64 11.73
C LEU A 177 30.65 -0.37 12.88
N LEU A 178 31.04 -1.60 12.57
CA LEU A 178 31.22 -2.64 13.58
C LEU A 178 32.32 -2.28 14.59
N GLU A 179 33.43 -1.70 14.14
CA GLU A 179 34.49 -1.23 15.06
C GLU A 179 34.03 -0.07 15.93
N LEU A 180 33.27 0.89 15.40
CA LEU A 180 32.64 1.93 16.21
C LEU A 180 31.69 1.33 17.27
N MET A 181 30.85 0.38 16.88
CA MET A 181 29.93 -0.28 17.81
C MET A 181 30.66 -1.01 18.94
N LYS A 182 31.75 -1.71 18.65
CA LYS A 182 32.58 -2.40 19.65
C LYS A 182 33.21 -1.46 20.68
N ASN A 183 33.59 -0.25 20.22
CA ASN A 183 34.36 0.68 21.03
C ASN A 183 33.47 1.67 21.80
N GLU A 184 32.33 2.06 21.24
CA GLU A 184 31.58 3.22 21.71
C GLU A 184 30.16 2.88 22.21
N THR A 185 29.61 1.68 21.89
CA THR A 185 28.30 1.29 22.43
C THR A 185 28.41 1.05 23.94
N THR A 186 27.49 1.65 24.67
CA THR A 186 27.38 1.53 26.14
C THR A 186 25.97 1.05 26.53
N ALA A 187 25.72 0.91 27.83
CA ALA A 187 24.38 0.55 28.30
C ALA A 187 23.31 1.63 28.03
N ASP A 188 23.74 2.90 27.90
CA ASP A 188 22.85 4.06 27.75
C ASP A 188 22.84 4.64 26.34
N GLN A 189 23.81 4.26 25.49
CA GLN A 189 24.00 4.83 24.16
C GLN A 189 24.45 3.78 23.17
N TYR A 190 23.68 3.60 22.10
CA TYR A 190 24.01 2.73 20.98
C TYR A 190 24.67 3.55 19.85
N VAL A 191 25.68 2.98 19.21
CA VAL A 191 26.22 3.54 17.95
C VAL A 191 25.24 3.28 16.81
N PHE A 192 24.68 2.08 16.77
CA PHE A 192 23.78 1.64 15.72
C PHE A 192 22.67 0.76 16.28
N VAL A 193 21.48 0.96 15.75
CA VAL A 193 20.31 0.09 16.00
C VAL A 193 19.60 -0.18 14.68
N GLU A 194 18.99 -1.33 14.55
CA GLU A 194 18.16 -1.64 13.38
C GLU A 194 17.00 -2.56 13.77
N GLN A 195 15.95 -2.50 12.96
CA GLN A 195 14.85 -3.46 13.07
C GLN A 195 15.31 -4.80 12.47
N HIS A 196 15.63 -5.78 13.31
CA HIS A 196 16.09 -7.10 12.88
C HIS A 196 15.05 -8.21 13.07
N SER A 197 13.81 -7.83 13.37
CA SER A 197 12.69 -8.77 13.51
C SER A 197 12.02 -9.15 12.19
N THR A 198 12.40 -8.51 11.06
CA THR A 198 11.76 -8.74 9.76
C THR A 198 12.77 -9.08 8.65
N SER A 199 12.34 -9.90 7.70
CA SER A 199 13.13 -10.21 6.50
C SER A 199 13.37 -8.99 5.60
N TYR A 200 12.48 -7.99 5.64
CA TYR A 200 12.63 -6.76 4.88
C TYR A 200 13.91 -6.01 5.24
N ASN A 201 14.17 -5.83 6.53
CA ASN A 201 15.39 -5.18 7.00
C ASN A 201 16.64 -6.02 6.76
N ALA A 202 16.54 -7.36 6.89
CA ALA A 202 17.64 -8.26 6.57
C ALA A 202 18.03 -8.25 5.07
N ALA A 203 17.14 -7.80 4.19
CA ALA A 203 17.41 -7.74 2.75
C ALA A 203 18.62 -6.88 2.41
N ALA A 204 18.87 -5.79 3.13
CA ALA A 204 20.03 -4.93 2.91
C ALA A 204 21.36 -5.70 3.06
N TRP A 205 21.46 -6.51 4.11
CA TRP A 205 22.62 -7.36 4.38
C TRP A 205 22.75 -8.49 3.34
N ILE A 206 21.66 -9.20 3.08
CA ILE A 206 21.61 -10.33 2.14
C ILE A 206 22.02 -9.88 0.74
N GLN A 207 21.45 -8.77 0.25
CA GLN A 207 21.75 -8.24 -1.08
C GLN A 207 23.17 -7.67 -1.18
N GLY A 208 23.68 -7.07 -0.10
CA GLY A 208 25.07 -6.59 -0.03
C GLY A 208 26.11 -7.69 -0.26
N PHE A 209 25.78 -8.94 0.08
CA PHE A 209 26.61 -10.11 -0.17
C PHE A 209 26.27 -10.84 -1.47
N GLY A 210 25.34 -10.30 -2.29
CA GLY A 210 24.92 -10.92 -3.55
C GLY A 210 23.90 -12.05 -3.39
N GLY A 211 23.30 -12.18 -2.22
CA GLY A 211 22.14 -13.04 -1.97
C GLY A 211 20.83 -12.37 -2.35
N TYR A 212 19.71 -13.06 -2.17
CA TYR A 212 18.37 -12.51 -2.36
C TYR A 212 17.36 -13.22 -1.45
N LEU A 213 16.23 -12.57 -1.18
CA LEU A 213 15.12 -13.18 -0.43
C LEU A 213 14.30 -14.11 -1.34
N ILE A 214 13.90 -13.61 -2.50
CA ILE A 214 13.15 -14.33 -3.53
C ILE A 214 13.55 -13.82 -4.90
N ASN A 215 13.67 -14.71 -5.89
CA ASN A 215 14.01 -14.36 -7.26
C ASN A 215 12.77 -14.19 -8.15
N GLU A 216 12.97 -13.86 -9.43
CA GLU A 216 11.91 -13.68 -10.43
C GLU A 216 11.07 -14.94 -10.65
N ASN A 217 11.64 -16.11 -10.43
CA ASN A 217 10.95 -17.40 -10.51
C ASN A 217 10.18 -17.74 -9.20
N ARG A 218 10.15 -16.83 -8.23
CA ARG A 218 9.55 -17.02 -6.90
C ARG A 218 10.24 -18.09 -6.06
N GLU A 219 11.52 -18.33 -6.32
CA GLU A 219 12.33 -19.26 -5.54
C GLU A 219 13.02 -18.51 -4.40
N PRO A 220 12.93 -19.00 -3.15
CA PRO A 220 13.61 -18.38 -2.01
C PRO A 220 15.12 -18.60 -2.08
N GLY A 221 15.89 -17.53 -1.83
CA GLY A 221 17.36 -17.54 -1.79
C GLY A 221 17.96 -17.65 -0.39
N LEU A 222 17.18 -18.06 0.62
CA LEU A 222 17.59 -18.04 2.03
C LEU A 222 18.69 -19.07 2.36
N ASN A 223 18.84 -20.10 1.56
CA ASN A 223 19.87 -21.15 1.72
C ASN A 223 21.06 -20.98 0.79
N LEU A 224 21.17 -19.87 0.06
CA LEU A 224 22.34 -19.58 -0.76
C LEU A 224 23.58 -19.34 0.12
N PRO A 225 24.78 -19.76 -0.33
CA PRO A 225 26.01 -19.48 0.41
C PRO A 225 26.20 -17.99 0.75
N GLN A 226 25.87 -17.09 -0.18
CA GLN A 226 25.95 -15.65 -0.01
C GLN A 226 24.99 -15.13 1.08
N THR A 227 23.78 -15.68 1.15
CA THR A 227 22.81 -15.34 2.19
C THR A 227 23.29 -15.82 3.56
N VAL A 228 23.84 -17.02 3.62
CA VAL A 228 24.42 -17.55 4.87
C VAL A 228 25.60 -16.69 5.33
N GLU A 229 26.52 -16.33 4.40
CA GLU A 229 27.65 -15.46 4.70
C GLU A 229 27.19 -14.08 5.19
N ALA A 230 26.20 -13.49 4.56
CA ALA A 230 25.60 -12.22 5.00
C ALA A 230 25.07 -12.30 6.44
N MET A 231 24.37 -13.37 6.78
CA MET A 231 23.80 -13.55 8.11
C MET A 231 24.87 -13.84 9.18
N GLU A 232 25.92 -14.61 8.84
CA GLU A 232 27.04 -14.82 9.75
C GLU A 232 27.84 -13.52 9.97
N TYR A 233 27.95 -12.67 8.96
CA TYR A 233 28.56 -11.36 9.10
C TYR A 233 27.70 -10.44 9.96
N HIS A 234 26.43 -10.31 9.65
CA HIS A 234 25.46 -9.48 10.40
C HIS A 234 25.36 -9.88 11.88
N LYS A 235 25.46 -11.15 12.17
CA LYS A 235 25.45 -11.67 13.54
C LYS A 235 26.52 -11.05 14.44
N GLN A 236 27.60 -10.50 13.88
CA GLN A 236 28.66 -9.83 14.66
C GLN A 236 28.19 -8.49 15.25
N PHE A 237 27.15 -7.89 14.70
CA PHE A 237 26.56 -6.62 15.16
C PHE A 237 25.59 -6.82 16.32
N VAL A 238 24.92 -7.98 16.37
CA VAL A 238 23.86 -8.30 17.35
C VAL A 238 24.25 -8.05 18.81
N PRO A 239 25.47 -8.38 19.28
CA PRO A 239 25.88 -8.13 20.67
C PRO A 239 25.88 -6.66 21.10
N TYR A 240 25.90 -5.74 20.13
CA TYR A 240 26.00 -4.29 20.33
C TYR A 240 24.69 -3.55 20.05
N MET A 241 23.61 -4.29 19.78
CA MET A 241 22.28 -3.79 19.54
C MET A 241 21.32 -4.15 20.69
N PRO A 242 20.18 -3.48 20.84
CA PRO A 242 19.17 -3.92 21.79
C PRO A 242 18.66 -5.32 21.43
N ALA A 243 18.34 -6.11 22.46
CA ALA A 243 17.81 -7.48 22.25
C ALA A 243 16.43 -7.48 21.57
N ASP A 244 15.67 -6.39 21.75
CA ASP A 244 14.40 -6.15 21.07
C ASP A 244 14.65 -5.32 19.81
N GLY A 245 14.58 -5.97 18.66
CA GLY A 245 14.73 -5.35 17.32
C GLY A 245 13.41 -4.98 16.67
N GLU A 246 12.38 -4.67 17.46
CA GLU A 246 11.08 -4.24 16.93
C GLU A 246 11.10 -2.78 16.49
N TYR A 247 10.22 -2.46 15.54
CA TYR A 247 10.13 -1.12 14.94
C TYR A 247 10.06 0.00 15.99
N ASN A 248 9.15 -0.14 16.96
CA ASN A 248 8.94 0.90 17.98
C ASN A 248 10.17 1.11 18.87
N THR A 249 10.85 0.04 19.26
CA THR A 249 12.06 0.13 20.07
C THR A 249 13.17 0.86 19.32
N VAL A 250 13.43 0.45 18.08
CA VAL A 250 14.49 1.04 17.25
C VAL A 250 14.21 2.52 16.96
N THR A 251 13.00 2.86 16.54
CA THR A 251 12.63 4.25 16.26
C THR A 251 12.67 5.13 17.49
N THR A 252 12.21 4.65 18.63
CA THR A 252 12.26 5.38 19.89
C THR A 252 13.71 5.66 20.33
N LEU A 253 14.58 4.64 20.28
CA LEU A 253 15.99 4.82 20.62
C LEU A 253 16.68 5.87 19.74
N PHE A 254 16.38 5.87 18.44
CA PHE A 254 16.95 6.85 17.53
C PHE A 254 16.38 8.26 17.78
N THR A 255 15.06 8.41 17.87
CA THR A 255 14.42 9.72 18.06
C THR A 255 14.64 10.33 19.44
N GLU A 256 14.91 9.52 20.46
CA GLU A 256 15.33 10.00 21.78
C GLU A 256 16.84 10.32 21.90
N GLY A 257 17.60 10.18 20.80
CA GLY A 257 19.03 10.39 20.80
C GLY A 257 19.83 9.34 21.59
N LYS A 258 19.26 8.17 21.81
CA LYS A 258 19.91 7.01 22.47
C LYS A 258 20.61 6.09 21.48
N ALA A 259 20.44 6.31 20.19
CA ALA A 259 21.17 5.66 19.13
C ALA A 259 21.72 6.70 18.15
N ALA A 260 22.99 6.58 17.78
CA ALA A 260 23.63 7.51 16.88
C ALA A 260 23.26 7.25 15.40
N SER A 261 22.93 6.01 15.05
CA SER A 261 22.54 5.65 13.68
C SER A 261 21.53 4.51 13.64
N THR A 262 20.83 4.41 12.50
CA THR A 262 19.87 3.35 12.23
C THR A 262 19.75 3.06 10.74
N ILE A 263 19.23 1.89 10.37
CA ILE A 263 18.71 1.60 9.04
C ILE A 263 17.19 1.79 9.07
N GLY A 264 16.69 2.63 8.19
CA GLY A 264 15.27 2.88 8.04
C GLY A 264 14.97 3.54 6.72
N GLY A 265 13.72 3.96 6.50
CA GLY A 265 13.33 4.61 5.26
C GLY A 265 12.82 6.04 5.46
N PRO A 266 12.40 6.70 4.36
CA PRO A 266 11.86 8.05 4.39
C PRO A 266 10.67 8.25 5.33
N TRP A 267 9.95 7.19 5.67
CA TRP A 267 8.85 7.20 6.64
C TRP A 267 9.28 7.59 8.05
N LEU A 268 10.57 7.53 8.39
CA LEU A 268 11.09 7.99 9.68
C LEU A 268 11.28 9.51 9.74
N VAL A 269 11.37 10.19 8.60
CA VAL A 269 11.69 11.62 8.51
C VAL A 269 10.74 12.51 9.32
N PRO A 270 9.40 12.31 9.33
CA PRO A 270 8.53 13.12 10.17
C PRO A 270 8.88 13.05 11.66
N GLY A 271 9.06 11.83 12.19
CA GLY A 271 9.43 11.63 13.60
C GLY A 271 10.84 12.17 13.93
N ILE A 272 11.79 12.06 13.01
CA ILE A 272 13.14 12.61 13.15
C ILE A 272 13.09 14.15 13.26
N LYS A 273 12.30 14.78 12.38
CA LYS A 273 12.11 16.25 12.42
C LYS A 273 11.40 16.71 13.69
N GLU A 274 10.37 15.98 14.13
CA GLU A 274 9.66 16.27 15.37
C GLU A 274 10.58 16.16 16.59
N ALA A 275 11.50 15.21 16.59
CA ALA A 275 12.53 15.04 17.61
C ALA A 275 13.64 16.11 17.55
N GLY A 276 13.70 16.92 16.51
CA GLY A 276 14.71 17.98 16.33
C GLY A 276 16.10 17.45 16.01
N ILE A 277 16.20 16.26 15.41
CA ILE A 277 17.47 15.64 14.99
C ILE A 277 17.85 16.18 13.60
N ASP A 278 19.12 16.59 13.42
CA ASP A 278 19.71 17.04 12.15
C ASP A 278 20.56 15.93 11.47
#